data_0e9f4cab7007879885d4c555a2f1f5d7
#
_entry.id   0e9f4cab7007879885d4c555a2f1f5d7
#
_cell.length_a   1.000
_cell.length_b   1.000
_cell.length_c   1.000
_cell.angle_alpha   90.00
_cell.angle_beta   90.00
_cell.angle_gamma   90.00
#
_symmetry.space_group_name_H-M   'P 1'
#
loop_
_entity.id
_entity.type
_entity.pdbx_description
1 polymer ?
#
loop_
_entity_poly.entity_id
_entity_poly.type
_entity_poly.pdbx_seq_one_letter_code
_entity_poly.pdbx_strand_id
1 'polypeptide(L)'
;ESNEKEIISNIFEYSTKNVSEIMTPRTDISAISNKLSLDEIAHIFIDSGHSKLPVYKDNIDNIIGMVYLYDLYSKPKNLSEIIKETLIVPFSKPVNDLMDELKQKNLSIAIVIDEHGGTAGLVTIEDIFEELFGDFEDEFDYNIEEVKENNDGSITINAKIECDIFNSKFGNVFPEGDYETI
;
A
#
# COMPACT_ATOMS: atom_id res chain seq x y z
N GLU A 1 -16.98 19.07 -10.94
CA GLU A 1 -18.39 18.58 -10.66
C GLU A 1 -18.51 17.05 -10.61
N SER A 2 -17.74 16.27 -11.41
CA SER A 2 -17.73 14.80 -11.35
C SER A 2 -17.06 14.32 -10.07
N ASN A 3 -15.85 14.76 -9.81
CA ASN A 3 -15.03 14.37 -8.65
C ASN A 3 -15.67 14.79 -7.31
N GLU A 4 -16.34 15.94 -7.26
CA GLU A 4 -17.04 16.39 -6.03
C GLU A 4 -18.20 15.48 -5.64
N LYS A 5 -18.96 14.97 -6.64
CA LYS A 5 -20.05 14.03 -6.39
C LYS A 5 -19.54 12.65 -5.97
N GLU A 6 -18.43 12.24 -6.54
CA GLU A 6 -17.78 10.98 -6.21
C GLU A 6 -17.24 11.00 -4.77
N ILE A 7 -16.52 12.05 -4.37
CA ILE A 7 -16.07 12.24 -2.98
C ILE A 7 -17.26 12.24 -2.01
N ILE A 8 -18.36 12.91 -2.33
CA ILE A 8 -19.56 12.92 -1.48
C ILE A 8 -20.14 11.50 -1.36
N SER A 9 -20.20 10.74 -2.46
CA SER A 9 -20.65 9.34 -2.44
C SER A 9 -19.76 8.47 -1.56
N ASN A 10 -18.44 8.58 -1.75
CA ASN A 10 -17.45 7.84 -0.99
C ASN A 10 -17.53 8.14 0.52
N ILE A 11 -17.76 9.39 0.91
CA ILE A 11 -17.96 9.76 2.33
C ILE A 11 -19.17 9.05 2.94
N PHE A 12 -20.27 8.91 2.20
CA PHE A 12 -21.45 8.18 2.68
C PHE A 12 -21.18 6.68 2.79
N GLU A 13 -20.53 6.08 1.79
CA GLU A 13 -20.17 4.66 1.78
C GLU A 13 -19.16 4.34 2.88
N TYR A 14 -18.11 5.14 3.02
CA TYR A 14 -17.12 5.04 4.10
C TYR A 14 -17.76 4.98 5.48
N SER A 15 -18.81 5.78 5.73
CA SER A 15 -19.46 5.83 7.05
C SER A 15 -20.14 4.52 7.46
N THR A 16 -20.38 3.62 6.51
CA THR A 16 -21.06 2.32 6.72
C THR A 16 -20.13 1.12 6.64
N LYS A 17 -18.89 1.29 6.14
CA LYS A 17 -17.93 0.19 5.96
C LYS A 17 -17.30 -0.30 7.26
N ASN A 18 -17.04 -1.59 7.29
CA ASN A 18 -16.22 -2.23 8.32
C ASN A 18 -14.78 -2.43 7.83
N VAL A 19 -13.88 -2.61 8.77
CA VAL A 19 -12.44 -2.81 8.50
C VAL A 19 -12.18 -3.99 7.56
N SER A 20 -13.00 -5.05 7.63
CA SER A 20 -12.88 -6.22 6.73
C SER A 20 -13.06 -5.92 5.25
N GLU A 21 -13.69 -4.79 4.91
CA GLU A 21 -13.98 -4.43 3.52
C GLU A 21 -12.84 -3.66 2.85
N ILE A 22 -11.94 -3.09 3.66
CA ILE A 22 -10.83 -2.25 3.19
C ILE A 22 -9.44 -2.80 3.55
N MET A 23 -9.37 -3.87 4.38
CA MET A 23 -8.10 -4.41 4.85
C MET A 23 -7.34 -5.13 3.74
N THR A 24 -6.01 -5.07 3.79
CA THR A 24 -5.14 -6.01 3.10
C THR A 24 -5.34 -7.40 3.71
N PRO A 25 -5.78 -8.40 2.95
CA PRO A 25 -6.06 -9.73 3.47
C PRO A 25 -4.78 -10.44 3.94
N ARG A 26 -4.93 -11.38 4.86
CA ARG A 26 -3.85 -12.18 5.46
C ARG A 26 -2.84 -12.75 4.44
N THR A 27 -3.34 -13.22 3.32
CA THR A 27 -2.53 -13.85 2.25
C THR A 27 -1.52 -12.90 1.62
N ASP A 28 -1.80 -11.60 1.68
CA ASP A 28 -1.04 -10.56 1.01
C ASP A 28 -0.16 -9.76 2.00
N ILE A 29 -0.21 -10.13 3.29
CA ILE A 29 0.62 -9.49 4.31
C ILE A 29 2.08 -9.90 4.15
N SER A 30 2.95 -8.95 3.89
CA SER A 30 4.38 -9.10 4.08
C SER A 30 4.72 -8.93 5.57
N ALA A 31 5.20 -9.98 6.21
CA ALA A 31 5.52 -9.99 7.65
C ALA A 31 6.87 -10.64 7.92
N ILE A 32 7.51 -10.28 9.03
CA ILE A 32 8.81 -10.78 9.44
C ILE A 32 8.74 -11.64 10.69
N SER A 33 9.51 -12.73 10.70
CA SER A 33 9.65 -13.56 11.90
C SER A 33 10.57 -12.88 12.93
N ASN A 34 10.24 -12.98 14.21
CA ASN A 34 11.07 -12.46 15.29
C ASN A 34 12.43 -13.22 15.44
N LYS A 35 12.64 -14.25 14.64
CA LYS A 35 13.88 -15.05 14.63
C LYS A 35 14.90 -14.56 13.59
N LEU A 36 14.52 -13.66 12.71
CA LEU A 36 15.39 -13.13 11.66
C LEU A 36 16.43 -12.16 12.21
N SER A 37 17.58 -12.13 11.57
CA SER A 37 18.61 -11.13 11.80
C SER A 37 18.22 -9.77 11.20
N LEU A 38 18.86 -8.70 11.68
CA LEU A 38 18.60 -7.35 11.17
C LEU A 38 18.96 -7.21 9.68
N ASP A 39 19.97 -7.93 9.20
CA ASP A 39 20.35 -7.91 7.79
C ASP A 39 19.29 -8.58 6.91
N GLU A 40 18.75 -9.74 7.34
CA GLU A 40 17.63 -10.39 6.64
C GLU A 40 16.39 -9.51 6.60
N ILE A 41 16.08 -8.82 7.70
CA ILE A 41 14.97 -7.88 7.79
C ILE A 41 15.16 -6.71 6.83
N ALA A 42 16.38 -6.16 6.74
CA ALA A 42 16.68 -5.09 5.79
C ALA A 42 16.45 -5.53 4.33
N HIS A 43 16.82 -6.75 3.97
CA HIS A 43 16.53 -7.31 2.64
C HIS A 43 15.03 -7.43 2.38
N ILE A 44 14.24 -7.91 3.36
CA ILE A 44 12.78 -8.00 3.19
C ILE A 44 12.16 -6.62 2.97
N PHE A 45 12.62 -5.56 3.65
CA PHE A 45 12.17 -4.20 3.40
C PHE A 45 12.47 -3.73 1.98
N ILE A 46 13.67 -4.04 1.47
CA ILE A 46 14.07 -3.68 0.10
C ILE A 46 13.21 -4.43 -0.92
N ASP A 47 13.05 -5.74 -0.74
CA ASP A 47 12.33 -6.61 -1.69
C ASP A 47 10.82 -6.32 -1.70
N SER A 48 10.23 -6.00 -0.54
CA SER A 48 8.80 -5.72 -0.42
C SER A 48 8.41 -4.29 -0.77
N GLY A 49 9.35 -3.35 -0.74
CA GLY A 49 9.08 -1.91 -0.95
C GLY A 49 8.28 -1.24 0.17
N HIS A 50 7.94 -1.95 1.24
CA HIS A 50 7.16 -1.39 2.35
C HIS A 50 8.03 -0.57 3.30
N SER A 51 7.43 0.42 3.98
CA SER A 51 8.10 1.23 5.01
C SER A 51 7.89 0.70 6.43
N LYS A 52 6.97 -0.24 6.63
CA LYS A 52 6.56 -0.82 7.91
C LYS A 52 6.12 -2.27 7.70
N LEU A 53 6.55 -3.17 8.60
CA LEU A 53 6.25 -4.60 8.52
C LEU A 53 5.83 -5.13 9.89
N PRO A 54 4.77 -5.96 9.96
CA PRO A 54 4.42 -6.69 11.18
C PRO A 54 5.48 -7.74 11.52
N VAL A 55 5.71 -7.89 12.82
CA VAL A 55 6.59 -8.92 13.38
C VAL A 55 5.74 -9.98 14.04
N TYR A 56 5.94 -11.23 13.66
CA TYR A 56 5.25 -12.36 14.26
C TYR A 56 6.19 -13.29 15.02
N LYS A 57 5.62 -13.98 16.01
CA LYS A 57 6.28 -15.06 16.75
C LYS A 57 5.60 -16.39 16.41
N ASP A 58 6.40 -17.35 15.92
CA ASP A 58 6.03 -18.69 15.52
C ASP A 58 5.12 -18.77 14.28
N ASN A 59 4.00 -18.05 14.22
CA ASN A 59 3.12 -17.94 13.06
C ASN A 59 2.48 -16.54 12.97
N ILE A 60 1.88 -16.24 11.84
CA ILE A 60 1.29 -14.92 11.54
C ILE A 60 0.07 -14.58 12.41
N ASP A 61 -0.53 -15.55 13.11
CA ASP A 61 -1.61 -15.28 14.05
C ASP A 61 -1.12 -14.66 15.35
N ASN A 62 0.17 -14.73 15.60
CA ASN A 62 0.78 -14.15 16.79
C ASN A 62 1.67 -12.95 16.42
N ILE A 63 1.05 -11.85 16.01
CA ILE A 63 1.74 -10.58 15.77
C ILE A 63 2.12 -9.96 17.11
N ILE A 64 3.42 -9.68 17.28
CA ILE A 64 3.99 -9.13 18.52
C ILE A 64 4.31 -7.63 18.43
N GLY A 65 4.16 -7.04 17.26
CA GLY A 65 4.37 -5.61 17.03
C GLY A 65 4.74 -5.29 15.59
N MET A 66 5.25 -4.11 15.38
CA MET A 66 5.65 -3.56 14.09
C MET A 66 7.10 -3.11 14.11
N VAL A 67 7.77 -3.20 12.96
CA VAL A 67 9.08 -2.58 12.72
C VAL A 67 8.95 -1.62 11.54
N TYR A 68 9.62 -0.48 11.64
CA TYR A 68 9.67 0.53 10.60
C TYR A 68 11.07 0.56 9.97
N LEU A 69 11.13 0.73 8.66
CA LEU A 69 12.40 0.77 7.93
C LEU A 69 13.39 1.81 8.51
N TYR A 70 12.90 2.98 8.90
CA TYR A 70 13.76 4.03 9.47
C TYR A 70 14.39 3.66 10.81
N ASP A 71 13.81 2.74 11.59
CA ASP A 71 14.39 2.29 12.86
C ASP A 71 15.68 1.50 12.66
N LEU A 72 15.87 0.85 11.49
CA LEU A 72 17.12 0.17 11.15
C LEU A 72 18.30 1.14 11.03
N TYR A 73 18.06 2.39 10.63
CA TYR A 73 19.14 3.41 10.54
C TYR A 73 19.70 3.80 11.91
N SER A 74 18.97 3.54 12.99
CA SER A 74 19.47 3.77 14.36
C SER A 74 20.55 2.78 14.78
N LYS A 75 20.85 1.77 13.95
CA LYS A 75 21.80 0.68 14.18
C LYS A 75 21.50 -0.07 15.49
N PRO A 76 20.27 -0.63 15.63
CA PRO A 76 19.90 -1.40 16.81
C PRO A 76 20.81 -2.62 16.97
N LYS A 77 20.99 -3.10 18.19
CA LYS A 77 21.78 -4.32 18.46
C LYS A 77 21.00 -5.59 18.12
N ASN A 78 19.69 -5.53 18.28
CA ASN A 78 18.80 -6.66 18.00
C ASN A 78 17.39 -6.14 17.65
N LEU A 79 16.58 -7.03 17.07
CA LEU A 79 15.23 -6.72 16.62
C LEU A 79 14.31 -6.21 17.76
N SER A 80 14.47 -6.74 18.98
CA SER A 80 13.59 -6.38 20.11
C SER A 80 13.70 -4.91 20.55
N GLU A 81 14.77 -4.23 20.18
CA GLU A 81 14.95 -2.79 20.48
C GLU A 81 14.08 -1.88 19.61
N ILE A 82 13.62 -2.39 18.46
CA ILE A 82 12.90 -1.60 17.45
C ILE A 82 11.47 -2.10 17.19
N ILE A 83 11.05 -3.18 17.87
CA ILE A 83 9.64 -3.60 17.81
C ILE A 83 8.80 -2.58 18.57
N LYS A 84 7.81 -2.01 17.89
CA LYS A 84 6.84 -1.06 18.46
C LYS A 84 5.48 -1.72 18.60
N GLU A 85 4.70 -1.26 19.55
CA GLU A 85 3.32 -1.71 19.71
C GLU A 85 2.49 -1.39 18.47
N THR A 86 1.51 -2.24 18.19
CA THR A 86 0.54 -2.05 17.12
C THR A 86 -0.87 -2.15 17.68
N LEU A 87 -1.80 -1.53 17.00
CA LEU A 87 -3.21 -1.66 17.31
C LEU A 87 -3.73 -3.00 16.77
N ILE A 88 -4.55 -3.69 17.59
CA ILE A 88 -5.26 -4.91 17.18
C ILE A 88 -6.75 -4.64 17.27
N VAL A 89 -7.48 -4.91 16.19
CA VAL A 89 -8.91 -4.60 16.09
C VAL A 89 -9.68 -5.79 15.48
N PRO A 90 -10.95 -5.99 15.85
CA PRO A 90 -11.78 -6.99 15.21
C PRO A 90 -12.15 -6.57 13.78
N PHE A 91 -12.30 -7.53 12.88
CA PHE A 91 -12.66 -7.30 11.48
C PHE A 91 -14.03 -6.62 11.28
N SER A 92 -14.91 -6.70 12.27
CA SER A 92 -16.24 -6.05 12.27
C SER A 92 -16.22 -4.61 12.76
N LYS A 93 -15.04 -4.06 13.11
CA LYS A 93 -14.94 -2.68 13.59
C LYS A 93 -15.31 -1.69 12.47
N PRO A 94 -16.15 -0.66 12.75
CA PRO A 94 -16.39 0.43 11.80
C PRO A 94 -15.10 1.18 11.46
N VAL A 95 -14.93 1.54 10.19
CA VAL A 95 -13.72 2.23 9.70
C VAL A 95 -13.54 3.60 10.36
N ASN A 96 -14.64 4.33 10.61
CA ASN A 96 -14.61 5.60 11.33
C ASN A 96 -14.01 5.47 12.73
N ASP A 97 -14.45 4.44 13.48
CA ASP A 97 -13.95 4.20 14.84
C ASP A 97 -12.47 3.80 14.83
N LEU A 98 -12.04 3.06 13.80
CA LEU A 98 -10.63 2.73 13.61
C LEU A 98 -9.79 3.97 13.35
N MET A 99 -10.23 4.85 12.46
CA MET A 99 -9.53 6.08 12.13
C MET A 99 -9.32 6.96 13.37
N ASP A 100 -10.36 7.11 14.19
CA ASP A 100 -10.27 7.89 15.43
C ASP A 100 -9.30 7.25 16.43
N GLU A 101 -9.30 5.92 16.56
CA GLU A 101 -8.38 5.22 17.45
C GLU A 101 -6.93 5.31 16.99
N LEU A 102 -6.66 5.17 15.68
CA LEU A 102 -5.34 5.34 15.10
C LEU A 102 -4.81 6.75 15.36
N LYS A 103 -5.63 7.78 15.15
CA LYS A 103 -5.27 9.18 15.45
C LYS A 103 -4.97 9.40 16.92
N GLN A 104 -5.82 8.93 17.82
CA GLN A 104 -5.64 9.09 19.26
C GLN A 104 -4.36 8.44 19.77
N LYS A 105 -4.00 7.28 19.21
CA LYS A 105 -2.79 6.54 19.59
C LYS A 105 -1.55 6.95 18.79
N ASN A 106 -1.70 7.86 17.82
CA ASN A 106 -0.64 8.25 16.88
C ASN A 106 -0.02 7.05 16.16
N LEU A 107 -0.87 6.13 15.72
CA LEU A 107 -0.51 4.94 14.95
C LEU A 107 -1.02 5.08 13.52
N SER A 108 -0.33 4.45 12.57
CA SER A 108 -0.69 4.48 11.14
C SER A 108 -1.13 3.13 10.58
N ILE A 109 -1.18 2.09 11.44
CA ILE A 109 -1.50 0.72 11.02
C ILE A 109 -2.17 -0.04 12.17
N ALA A 110 -3.10 -0.92 11.83
CA ALA A 110 -3.73 -1.85 12.75
C ALA A 110 -3.72 -3.27 12.18
N ILE A 111 -3.55 -4.25 13.05
CA ILE A 111 -3.74 -5.67 12.73
C ILE A 111 -5.21 -6.01 12.96
N VAL A 112 -5.79 -6.68 11.99
CA VAL A 112 -7.19 -7.10 12.00
C VAL A 112 -7.27 -8.57 12.39
N ILE A 113 -8.11 -8.88 13.38
CA ILE A 113 -8.33 -10.25 13.84
C ILE A 113 -9.75 -10.72 13.53
N ASP A 114 -9.87 -12.02 13.26
CA ASP A 114 -11.15 -12.71 13.07
C ASP A 114 -11.82 -13.08 14.41
N GLU A 115 -12.98 -13.73 14.34
CA GLU A 115 -13.75 -14.20 15.51
C GLU A 115 -13.07 -15.31 16.31
N HIS A 116 -12.03 -15.93 15.75
CA HIS A 116 -11.23 -16.97 16.40
C HIS A 116 -9.94 -16.42 17.01
N GLY A 117 -9.67 -15.13 16.82
CA GLY A 117 -8.47 -14.46 17.28
C GLY A 117 -7.27 -14.66 16.36
N GLY A 118 -7.47 -15.20 15.16
CA GLY A 118 -6.44 -15.29 14.11
C GLY A 118 -6.28 -13.96 13.37
N THR A 119 -5.14 -13.75 12.75
CA THR A 119 -4.92 -12.58 11.90
C THR A 119 -5.72 -12.72 10.61
N ALA A 120 -6.71 -11.85 10.41
CA ALA A 120 -7.52 -11.75 9.20
C ALA A 120 -6.86 -10.87 8.14
N GLY A 121 -6.17 -9.81 8.57
CA GLY A 121 -5.56 -8.83 7.68
C GLY A 121 -4.81 -7.75 8.43
N LEU A 122 -4.47 -6.70 7.72
CA LEU A 122 -4.02 -5.42 8.29
C LEU A 122 -4.69 -4.26 7.55
N VAL A 123 -4.74 -3.11 8.18
CA VAL A 123 -5.26 -1.89 7.58
C VAL A 123 -4.36 -0.72 7.96
N THR A 124 -4.12 0.15 7.02
CA THR A 124 -3.32 1.36 7.19
C THR A 124 -4.17 2.62 7.11
N ILE A 125 -3.64 3.75 7.53
CA ILE A 125 -4.29 5.05 7.32
C ILE A 125 -4.40 5.35 5.83
N GLU A 126 -3.42 4.91 5.06
CA GLU A 126 -3.37 5.05 3.60
C GLU A 126 -4.59 4.37 2.95
N ASP A 127 -4.92 3.11 3.34
CA ASP A 127 -6.11 2.39 2.84
C ASP A 127 -7.41 3.12 3.18
N ILE A 128 -7.49 3.72 4.37
CA ILE A 128 -8.65 4.52 4.79
C ILE A 128 -8.78 5.79 3.93
N PHE A 129 -7.68 6.45 3.58
CA PHE A 129 -7.72 7.62 2.71
C PHE A 129 -8.05 7.27 1.27
N GLU A 130 -7.53 6.16 0.75
CA GLU A 130 -7.86 5.65 -0.58
C GLU A 130 -9.36 5.39 -0.71
N GLU A 131 -9.97 4.81 0.32
CA GLU A 131 -11.42 4.58 0.37
C GLU A 131 -12.26 5.88 0.39
N LEU A 132 -11.75 6.93 1.04
CA LEU A 132 -12.45 8.22 1.12
C LEU A 132 -12.35 9.04 -0.17
N PHE A 133 -11.17 9.04 -0.77
CA PHE A 133 -10.83 9.97 -1.86
C PHE A 133 -10.73 9.28 -3.22
N GLY A 134 -10.78 7.93 -3.25
CA GLY A 134 -10.44 7.13 -4.42
C GLY A 134 -8.92 7.09 -4.63
N ASP A 135 -8.49 6.42 -5.68
CA ASP A 135 -7.10 6.50 -6.12
C ASP A 135 -6.74 7.99 -6.25
N PHE A 136 -5.79 8.46 -5.43
CA PHE A 136 -5.18 9.74 -5.70
C PHE A 136 -4.48 9.61 -7.05
N GLU A 137 -5.18 9.98 -8.13
CA GLU A 137 -4.47 10.43 -9.30
C GLU A 137 -3.56 11.55 -8.79
N ASP A 138 -2.27 11.27 -8.72
CA ASP A 138 -1.27 12.27 -8.36
C ASP A 138 -1.58 13.49 -9.24
N GLU A 139 -1.72 14.69 -8.66
CA GLU A 139 -1.90 15.93 -9.47
C GLU A 139 -0.73 16.11 -10.46
N PHE A 140 0.28 15.25 -10.34
CA PHE A 140 1.38 15.07 -11.28
C PHE A 140 1.18 13.89 -12.25
N ASP A 141 0.18 13.02 -12.04
CA ASP A 141 -0.38 12.21 -13.10
C ASP A 141 -1.24 13.13 -13.97
N TYR A 142 -0.55 14.09 -14.58
CA TYR A 142 -1.10 14.69 -15.78
C TYR A 142 -1.58 13.52 -16.61
N ASN A 143 -2.83 13.59 -17.07
CA ASN A 143 -3.29 12.94 -18.29
C ASN A 143 -2.36 13.42 -19.42
N ILE A 144 -1.10 13.03 -19.38
CA ILE A 144 -0.26 13.00 -20.55
C ILE A 144 -0.97 11.93 -21.36
N GLU A 145 -1.76 12.37 -22.34
CA GLU A 145 -2.18 11.48 -23.40
C GLU A 145 -0.95 10.65 -23.67
N GLU A 146 -0.99 9.34 -23.38
CA GLU A 146 0.18 8.46 -23.45
C GLU A 146 0.95 8.69 -24.75
N VAL A 147 0.23 9.24 -25.73
CA VAL A 147 0.75 9.62 -27.04
C VAL A 147 0.03 10.88 -27.55
N LYS A 148 0.75 11.96 -27.81
CA LYS A 148 0.26 13.19 -28.39
C LYS A 148 0.89 13.46 -29.75
N GLU A 149 0.05 13.48 -30.80
CA GLU A 149 0.48 13.95 -32.12
C GLU A 149 0.51 15.47 -32.16
N ASN A 150 1.64 16.03 -32.52
CA ASN A 150 1.82 17.47 -32.68
C ASN A 150 1.51 17.92 -34.12
N ASN A 151 1.17 19.20 -34.30
CA ASN A 151 0.85 19.78 -35.60
C ASN A 151 2.01 19.76 -36.63
N ASP A 152 3.23 19.53 -36.18
CA ASP A 152 4.43 19.43 -37.02
C ASP A 152 4.74 17.99 -37.46
N GLY A 153 3.87 17.01 -37.11
CA GLY A 153 4.04 15.59 -37.40
C GLY A 153 4.96 14.86 -36.40
N SER A 154 5.44 15.53 -35.37
CA SER A 154 6.15 14.86 -34.26
C SER A 154 5.16 14.22 -33.29
N ILE A 155 5.59 13.14 -32.60
CA ILE A 155 4.81 12.46 -31.59
C ILE A 155 5.51 12.63 -30.26
N THR A 156 4.80 13.16 -29.28
CA THR A 156 5.24 13.22 -27.87
C THR A 156 4.65 12.04 -27.14
N ILE A 157 5.49 11.25 -26.47
CA ILE A 157 5.08 10.04 -25.75
C ILE A 157 5.57 10.10 -24.29
N ASN A 158 4.82 9.43 -23.41
CA ASN A 158 5.32 9.13 -22.09
C ASN A 158 6.31 7.97 -22.20
N ALA A 159 7.53 8.13 -21.67
CA ALA A 159 8.56 7.09 -21.73
C ALA A 159 8.23 5.82 -20.92
N LYS A 160 7.14 5.84 -20.13
CA LYS A 160 6.61 4.67 -19.41
C LYS A 160 5.61 3.85 -20.26
N ILE A 161 5.28 4.30 -21.49
CA ILE A 161 4.38 3.55 -22.35
C ILE A 161 5.04 2.22 -22.76
N GLU A 162 4.26 1.14 -22.75
CA GLU A 162 4.71 -0.15 -23.22
C GLU A 162 4.97 -0.12 -24.74
N CYS A 163 6.10 -0.68 -25.17
CA CYS A 163 6.50 -0.69 -26.59
C CYS A 163 5.44 -1.37 -27.46
N ASP A 164 4.78 -2.40 -26.97
CA ASP A 164 3.73 -3.13 -27.68
C ASP A 164 2.48 -2.28 -27.90
N ILE A 165 2.09 -1.48 -26.91
CA ILE A 165 0.96 -0.54 -27.00
C ILE A 165 1.27 0.53 -28.05
N PHE A 166 2.47 1.09 -28.04
CA PHE A 166 2.88 2.07 -29.03
C PHE A 166 2.94 1.48 -30.45
N ASN A 167 3.58 0.33 -30.61
CA ASN A 167 3.71 -0.36 -31.90
C ASN A 167 2.35 -0.75 -32.49
N SER A 168 1.37 -1.13 -31.66
CA SER A 168 0.02 -1.45 -32.13
C SER A 168 -0.72 -0.24 -32.74
N LYS A 169 -0.40 0.98 -32.27
CA LYS A 169 -1.07 2.22 -32.69
C LYS A 169 -0.36 2.91 -33.86
N PHE A 170 0.97 2.86 -33.91
CA PHE A 170 1.81 3.61 -34.86
C PHE A 170 2.63 2.72 -35.81
N GLY A 171 2.46 1.42 -35.75
CA GLY A 171 3.27 0.44 -36.47
C GLY A 171 4.58 0.12 -35.75
N ASN A 172 5.31 -0.88 -36.23
CA ASN A 172 6.55 -1.37 -35.60
C ASN A 172 7.69 -0.34 -35.65
N VAL A 173 7.59 0.70 -34.81
CA VAL A 173 8.61 1.75 -34.68
C VAL A 173 9.74 1.28 -33.78
N PHE A 174 9.40 0.56 -32.70
CA PHE A 174 10.37 -0.02 -31.77
C PHE A 174 10.62 -1.49 -32.15
N PRO A 175 11.90 -1.91 -32.28
CA PRO A 175 12.21 -3.29 -32.56
C PRO A 175 11.80 -4.21 -31.41
N GLU A 176 11.47 -5.47 -31.71
CA GLU A 176 11.23 -6.49 -30.68
C GLU A 176 12.50 -6.72 -29.85
N GLY A 177 12.39 -6.71 -28.49
CA GLY A 177 13.51 -6.89 -27.56
C GLY A 177 13.03 -7.19 -26.16
N ASP A 178 13.94 -7.53 -25.24
CA ASP A 178 13.66 -7.78 -23.82
C ASP A 178 13.50 -6.45 -23.04
N TYR A 179 12.66 -5.54 -23.52
CA TYR A 179 12.30 -4.29 -22.85
C TYR A 179 10.79 -4.08 -22.91
N GLU A 180 10.20 -3.70 -21.80
CA GLU A 180 8.75 -3.50 -21.66
C GLU A 180 8.33 -2.07 -21.99
N THR A 181 9.17 -1.08 -21.68
CA THR A 181 8.90 0.37 -21.85
C THR A 181 9.96 1.05 -22.73
N ILE A 182 9.63 2.26 -23.22
CA ILE A 182 10.51 3.09 -24.08
C ILE A 182 11.60 3.79 -23.27
#